data_6437823c685db7f24d2b5b8b13b6a27c
#
_entry.id   6437823c685db7f24d2b5b8b13b6a27c
#
_cell.length_a   1.000
_cell.length_b   1.000
_cell.length_c   1.000
_cell.angle_alpha   90.00
_cell.angle_beta   90.00
_cell.angle_gamma   90.00
#
_symmetry.space_group_name_H-M   'P 1'
#
loop_
_entity.id
_entity.type
_entity.pdbx_description
1 polymer ?
#
loop_
_entity_poly.entity_id
_entity_poly.type
_entity_poly.pdbx_seq_one_letter_code
_entity_poly.pdbx_strand_id
1 'polypeptide(L)'
;MLFRSNANPYGNGTAVFTSSGEAARRFQRGVNVGMIGINVPIPVPMAYYSFGGWKDSMFGDKHIHGPEGVSFYTRAKVITSRWPHLEHPAGASFHFPTST
;
A
#
# COMPACT_ATOMS: atom_id res chain seq x y z
N MET A 1 12.04 -4.06 -11.87
CA MET A 1 10.73 -4.45 -11.33
C MET A 1 9.75 -3.26 -11.29
N LEU A 2 10.09 -2.14 -10.65
CA LEU A 2 9.25 -0.92 -10.63
C LEU A 2 8.82 -0.46 -12.01
N PHE A 3 9.72 -0.53 -12.97
CA PHE A 3 9.43 -0.10 -14.35
C PHE A 3 8.27 -0.88 -14.97
N ARG A 4 8.24 -2.19 -14.81
CA ARG A 4 7.15 -3.02 -15.33
C ARG A 4 5.83 -2.79 -14.58
N SER A 5 5.89 -2.67 -13.26
CA SER A 5 4.72 -2.36 -12.45
C SER A 5 4.10 -1.03 -12.85
N ASN A 6 4.94 -0.01 -13.05
CA ASN A 6 4.45 1.32 -13.39
C ASN A 6 3.94 1.41 -14.83
N ALA A 7 4.38 0.53 -15.72
CA ALA A 7 3.89 0.47 -17.09
C ALA A 7 2.54 -0.24 -17.22
N ASN A 8 2.10 -0.97 -16.19
CA ASN A 8 0.81 -1.66 -16.20
C ASN A 8 -0.34 -0.63 -16.14
N PRO A 9 -1.41 -0.80 -16.93
CA PRO A 9 -2.57 0.10 -16.87
C PRO A 9 -3.36 0.00 -15.57
N TYR A 10 -3.21 -1.09 -14.81
CA TYR A 10 -3.86 -1.28 -13.53
C TYR A 10 -2.90 -0.96 -12.38
N GLY A 11 -3.43 -0.39 -11.30
CA GLY A 11 -2.64 0.00 -10.14
C GLY A 11 -3.41 -0.18 -8.82
N ASN A 12 -3.99 -1.36 -8.61
CA ASN A 12 -4.78 -1.63 -7.41
C ASN A 12 -3.89 -1.87 -6.19
N GLY A 13 -3.10 -2.93 -6.23
CA GLY A 13 -2.26 -3.29 -5.09
C GLY A 13 -1.02 -4.05 -5.47
N THR A 14 -0.01 -3.99 -4.61
CA THR A 14 1.23 -4.73 -4.76
C THR A 14 1.82 -5.06 -3.39
N ALA A 15 2.72 -6.03 -3.37
CA ALA A 15 3.43 -6.40 -2.16
C ALA A 15 4.93 -6.53 -2.44
N VAL A 16 5.73 -6.16 -1.46
CA VAL A 16 7.17 -6.34 -1.49
C VAL A 16 7.63 -7.01 -0.19
N PHE A 17 8.53 -7.96 -0.31
CA PHE A 17 9.10 -8.67 0.84
C PHE A 17 10.58 -8.34 0.92
N THR A 18 10.97 -7.71 2.00
CA THR A 18 12.36 -7.29 2.21
C THR A 18 12.66 -7.06 3.69
N SER A 19 13.89 -7.28 4.07
CA SER A 19 14.42 -6.91 5.39
C SER A 19 15.04 -5.51 5.39
N SER A 20 15.20 -4.88 4.21
CA SER A 20 15.80 -3.57 4.06
C SER A 20 14.74 -2.48 4.10
N GLY A 21 14.80 -1.62 5.12
CA GLY A 21 13.90 -0.48 5.22
C GLY A 21 14.10 0.54 4.09
N GLU A 22 15.33 0.66 3.58
CA GLU A 22 15.61 1.54 2.44
C GLU A 22 14.94 1.03 1.16
N ALA A 23 15.05 -0.26 0.89
CA ALA A 23 14.40 -0.86 -0.27
C ALA A 23 12.88 -0.73 -0.21
N ALA A 24 12.31 -0.92 0.97
CA ALA A 24 10.87 -0.73 1.19
C ALA A 24 10.43 0.71 0.92
N ARG A 25 11.16 1.69 1.44
CA ARG A 25 10.85 3.10 1.23
C ARG A 25 11.00 3.51 -0.23
N ARG A 26 12.02 3.03 -0.91
CA ARG A 26 12.22 3.29 -2.33
C ARG A 26 11.08 2.70 -3.16
N PHE A 27 10.66 1.49 -2.84
CA PHE A 27 9.55 0.83 -3.52
C PHE A 27 8.24 1.58 -3.31
N GLN A 28 7.90 1.93 -2.06
CA GLN A 28 6.65 2.60 -1.76
C GLN A 28 6.52 3.98 -2.39
N ARG A 29 7.64 4.68 -2.59
CA ARG A 29 7.64 5.99 -3.26
C ARG A 29 7.57 5.89 -4.77
N GLY A 30 8.18 4.85 -5.32
CA GLY A 30 8.33 4.71 -6.76
C GLY A 30 7.22 3.96 -7.47
N VAL A 31 6.47 3.11 -6.80
CA VAL A 31 5.43 2.32 -7.44
C VAL A 31 4.10 3.08 -7.55
N ASN A 32 3.47 3.00 -8.71
CA ASN A 32 2.22 3.71 -9.00
C ASN A 32 1.01 2.80 -8.77
N VAL A 33 0.70 2.53 -7.52
CA VAL A 33 -0.46 1.73 -7.11
C VAL A 33 -1.13 2.34 -5.89
N GLY A 34 -2.38 2.01 -5.65
CA GLY A 34 -3.16 2.55 -4.55
C GLY A 34 -2.86 1.92 -3.19
N MET A 35 -2.49 0.64 -3.17
CA MET A 35 -2.23 -0.11 -1.94
C MET A 35 -0.89 -0.83 -2.02
N ILE A 36 -0.10 -0.75 -0.95
CA ILE A 36 1.22 -1.38 -0.89
C ILE A 36 1.33 -2.19 0.40
N GLY A 37 1.63 -3.47 0.25
CA GLY A 37 2.00 -4.34 1.36
C GLY A 37 3.51 -4.46 1.48
N ILE A 38 4.05 -4.18 2.66
CA ILE A 38 5.46 -4.42 2.97
C ILE A 38 5.52 -5.60 3.93
N ASN A 39 6.06 -6.71 3.46
CA ASN A 39 6.09 -7.98 4.17
C ASN A 39 4.70 -8.54 4.51
N VAL A 40 3.71 -8.14 3.73
CA VAL A 40 2.32 -8.60 3.83
C VAL A 40 1.86 -9.00 2.44
N PRO A 41 1.33 -10.21 2.23
CA PRO A 41 0.99 -10.68 0.89
C PRO A 41 -0.23 -9.97 0.27
N ILE A 42 -1.19 -9.55 1.09
CA ILE A 42 -2.39 -8.89 0.61
C ILE A 42 -2.49 -7.51 1.29
N PRO A 43 -2.31 -6.42 0.56
CA PRO A 43 -2.24 -5.07 1.13
C PRO A 43 -3.63 -4.46 1.38
N VAL A 44 -4.50 -5.18 2.07
CA VAL A 44 -5.82 -4.67 2.43
C VAL A 44 -5.75 -3.98 3.78
N PRO A 45 -6.08 -2.68 3.86
CA PRO A 45 -6.08 -1.95 5.11
C PRO A 45 -7.28 -2.33 5.98
N MET A 46 -7.23 -1.93 7.23
CA MET A 46 -8.37 -2.08 8.12
C MET A 46 -9.58 -1.28 7.63
N ALA A 47 -10.79 -1.73 7.97
CA ALA A 47 -12.05 -1.22 7.41
C ALA A 47 -12.31 0.28 7.63
N TYR A 48 -11.65 0.90 8.61
CA TYR A 48 -11.80 2.34 8.85
C TYR A 48 -10.89 3.23 8.00
N TYR A 49 -9.96 2.63 7.23
CA TYR A 49 -9.16 3.36 6.27
C TYR A 49 -9.78 3.26 4.88
N SER A 50 -9.78 4.37 4.18
CA SER A 50 -10.14 4.36 2.78
C SER A 50 -9.11 3.55 1.99
N PHE A 51 -9.59 2.71 1.09
CA PHE A 51 -8.73 1.91 0.23
C PHE A 51 -9.23 1.99 -1.22
N GLY A 52 -8.30 1.89 -2.15
CA GLY A 52 -8.65 1.91 -3.57
C GLY A 52 -7.41 1.83 -4.44
N GLY A 53 -7.65 1.61 -5.71
CA GLY A 53 -6.60 1.53 -6.71
C GLY A 53 -6.32 2.85 -7.40
N TRP A 54 -5.29 2.83 -8.20
CA TRP A 54 -4.92 3.92 -9.11
C TRP A 54 -5.14 3.44 -10.56
N LYS A 55 -5.03 4.36 -11.50
CA LYS A 55 -5.16 4.10 -12.93
C LYS A 55 -6.51 3.42 -13.23
N ASP A 56 -6.52 2.41 -14.09
CA ASP A 56 -7.74 1.71 -14.50
C ASP A 56 -8.34 0.81 -13.42
N SER A 57 -7.70 0.71 -12.27
CA SER A 57 -8.24 -0.04 -11.14
C SER A 57 -9.29 0.73 -10.33
N MET A 58 -9.57 1.96 -10.68
CA MET A 58 -10.54 2.79 -9.98
C MET A 58 -11.38 3.59 -10.97
N PHE A 59 -12.70 3.57 -10.74
CA PHE A 59 -13.65 4.42 -11.44
C PHE A 59 -14.20 5.46 -10.46
N GLY A 60 -14.21 6.71 -10.88
CA GLY A 60 -14.82 7.78 -10.12
C GLY A 60 -13.84 8.80 -9.56
N ASP A 61 -14.34 10.02 -9.44
CA ASP A 61 -13.58 11.14 -8.93
C ASP A 61 -13.95 11.42 -7.48
N LYS A 62 -13.01 12.01 -6.76
CA LYS A 62 -13.28 12.50 -5.42
C LYS A 62 -14.12 13.79 -5.49
N HIS A 63 -14.93 13.99 -4.46
CA HIS A 63 -15.69 15.23 -4.33
C HIS A 63 -14.76 16.44 -4.20
N ILE A 64 -15.21 17.59 -4.75
CA ILE A 64 -14.36 18.77 -4.93
C ILE A 64 -14.38 19.72 -3.73
N HIS A 65 -15.30 19.55 -2.78
CA HIS A 65 -15.55 20.51 -1.70
C HIS A 65 -14.87 20.15 -0.37
N GLY A 66 -14.40 21.19 0.34
CA GLY A 66 -13.81 21.06 1.68
C GLY A 66 -12.45 20.37 1.68
N PRO A 67 -12.16 19.50 2.68
CA PRO A 67 -10.90 18.74 2.75
C PRO A 67 -10.64 17.91 1.51
N GLU A 68 -11.66 17.52 0.79
CA GLU A 68 -11.56 16.76 -0.44
C GLU A 68 -11.03 17.58 -1.61
N GLY A 69 -11.12 18.91 -1.55
CA GLY A 69 -10.53 19.79 -2.55
C GLY A 69 -9.01 19.66 -2.59
N VAL A 70 -8.36 19.53 -1.44
CA VAL A 70 -6.93 19.24 -1.36
C VAL A 70 -6.65 17.80 -1.83
N SER A 71 -7.50 16.87 -1.46
CA SER A 71 -7.40 15.46 -1.84
C SER A 71 -7.57 15.25 -3.34
N PHE A 72 -8.32 16.09 -4.02
CA PHE A 72 -8.53 16.04 -5.47
C PHE A 72 -7.23 16.22 -6.26
N TYR A 73 -6.36 17.12 -5.79
CA TYR A 73 -5.08 17.42 -6.45
C TYR A 73 -3.94 16.52 -5.99
N THR A 74 -4.21 15.62 -5.07
CA THR A 74 -3.22 14.68 -4.53
C THR A 74 -3.70 13.25 -4.71
N ARG A 75 -2.78 12.30 -4.60
CA ARG A 75 -3.11 10.88 -4.65
C ARG A 75 -2.78 10.23 -3.31
N ALA A 76 -3.77 9.58 -2.74
CA ALA A 76 -3.58 8.81 -1.53
C ALA A 76 -2.93 7.46 -1.85
N LYS A 77 -2.03 7.04 -0.98
CA LYS A 77 -1.38 5.73 -1.06
C LYS A 77 -1.46 5.09 0.33
N VAL A 78 -1.95 3.88 0.39
CA VAL A 78 -2.04 3.13 1.65
C VAL A 78 -0.92 2.12 1.71
N ILE A 79 -0.19 2.12 2.82
CA ILE A 79 0.97 1.26 3.02
C ILE A 79 0.72 0.43 4.28
N THR A 80 0.79 -0.88 4.11
CA THR A 80 0.74 -1.83 5.22
C THR A 80 2.08 -2.52 5.33
N SER A 81 2.73 -2.43 6.49
CA SER A 81 4.06 -3.00 6.68
C SER A 81 4.15 -3.87 7.92
N ARG A 82 4.98 -4.87 7.84
CA ARG A 82 5.29 -5.76 8.95
C ARG A 82 6.80 -6.02 8.99
N TRP A 83 7.37 -5.87 10.17
CA TRP A 83 8.80 -6.09 10.41
C TRP A 83 8.98 -7.15 11.49
N PRO A 84 8.89 -8.46 11.13
CA PRO A 84 9.08 -9.53 12.11
C PRO A 84 10.51 -9.56 12.61
N HIS A 85 10.70 -9.87 13.90
CA HIS A 85 12.03 -10.11 14.43
C HIS A 85 12.58 -11.40 13.85
N LEU A 86 13.82 -11.35 13.37
CA LEU A 86 14.52 -12.49 12.76
C LEU A 86 14.87 -13.62 13.77
N GLU A 87 14.64 -13.40 15.05
CA GLU A 87 14.92 -14.39 16.11
C GLU A 87 13.93 -15.56 16.10
N HIS A 88 12.82 -15.44 15.41
CA HIS A 88 11.83 -16.51 15.27
C HIS A 88 11.54 -16.80 13.81
N PRO A 89 12.27 -17.73 13.18
CA PRO A 89 12.06 -18.11 11.79
C PRO A 89 10.78 -18.90 11.52
N ALA A 90 9.94 -19.08 12.51
CA ALA A 90 8.65 -19.75 12.34
C ALA A 90 7.69 -18.83 11.58
N GLY A 91 7.21 -19.33 10.48
CA GLY A 91 6.34 -18.74 9.47
C GLY A 91 5.43 -17.58 9.82
N ALA A 92 5.00 -16.88 8.80
CA ALA A 92 4.17 -15.68 8.93
C ALA A 92 2.89 -15.96 9.72
N SER A 93 2.87 -15.58 10.99
CA SER A 93 1.63 -15.53 11.75
C SER A 93 1.08 -14.10 11.66
N PHE A 94 -0.16 -13.98 11.20
CA PHE A 94 -0.83 -12.70 11.16
C PHE A 94 -1.43 -12.40 12.53
N HIS A 95 -0.73 -11.59 13.32
CA HIS A 95 -1.30 -10.99 14.51
C HIS A 95 -1.66 -9.55 14.21
N PHE A 96 -2.95 -9.28 14.15
CA PHE A 96 -3.41 -7.90 14.16
C PHE A 96 -3.24 -7.37 15.57
N PRO A 97 -2.59 -6.19 15.76
CA PRO A 97 -2.50 -5.61 17.08
C PRO A 97 -3.90 -5.34 17.61
N THR A 98 -4.26 -6.04 18.67
CA THR A 98 -5.47 -5.70 19.41
C THR A 98 -5.18 -4.44 20.20
N SER A 99 -5.97 -3.42 19.99
CA SER A 99 -5.90 -2.22 20.82
C SER A 99 -6.37 -2.55 22.23
N THR A 100 -5.47 -2.78 23.11
CA THR A 100 -5.75 -2.79 24.54
C THR A 100 -5.32 -1.46 25.12
#